data_f6e9c58d97d4cffe7a403572ff47a3e9
#
_entry.id   f6e9c58d97d4cffe7a403572ff47a3e9
#
_cell.length_a   1.000
_cell.length_b   1.000
_cell.length_c   1.000
_cell.angle_alpha   90.00
_cell.angle_beta   90.00
_cell.angle_gamma   90.00
#
_symmetry.space_group_name_H-M   'P 1'
#
loop_
_entity.id
_entity.type
_entity.pdbx_description
1 polymer ?
#
loop_
_entity_poly.entity_id
_entity_poly.type
_entity_poly.pdbx_seq_one_letter_code
_entity_poly.pdbx_strand_id
1 'polypeptide(L)'
;MTKKIIVTTLLSVALSSTLMAKPNMEKTPEGMKKLATMAGDMGPYFRGKKEDFPKDYFLVSQNLPYLVGTALFHPESDTLKLSKEQLEKFVDMKKTIVPVSAKLAKEVKALELELAKGSVIENKNPKSLHDLVDKIAAIKSDMTKAHLDCIHTVQGLLSAEQFNTLIKLASHK
;
A
#
# COMPACT_ATOMS: atom_id res chain seq x y z
N MET A 1 10.09 28.99 -11.65
CA MET A 1 9.03 28.36 -12.47
C MET A 1 8.61 27.04 -11.81
N THR A 2 7.57 27.08 -11.01
CA THR A 2 7.06 25.97 -10.21
C THR A 2 6.15 25.11 -11.10
N LYS A 3 6.59 23.94 -11.53
CA LYS A 3 5.72 22.97 -12.20
C LYS A 3 4.77 22.36 -11.18
N LYS A 4 3.55 22.88 -11.13
CA LYS A 4 2.43 22.21 -10.46
C LYS A 4 2.15 20.90 -11.19
N ILE A 5 2.40 19.79 -10.51
CA ILE A 5 1.92 18.48 -10.96
C ILE A 5 0.43 18.45 -10.61
N ILE A 6 -0.40 18.64 -11.63
CA ILE A 6 -1.84 18.46 -11.54
C ILE A 6 -2.07 16.95 -11.56
N VAL A 7 -2.30 16.37 -10.39
CA VAL A 7 -2.91 15.04 -10.29
C VAL A 7 -4.39 15.24 -10.58
N THR A 8 -4.76 14.99 -11.81
CA THR A 8 -6.15 15.08 -12.26
C THR A 8 -6.96 13.97 -11.60
N THR A 9 -7.86 14.37 -10.73
CA THR A 9 -8.92 13.57 -10.14
C THR A 9 -9.80 12.98 -11.25
N LEU A 10 -9.72 11.70 -11.44
CA LEU A 10 -10.66 10.94 -12.24
C LEU A 10 -11.14 9.77 -11.40
N LEU A 11 -12.30 9.90 -10.82
CA LEU A 11 -13.40 8.93 -10.87
C LEU A 11 -14.55 9.39 -9.99
N SER A 12 -15.42 10.24 -10.53
CA SER A 12 -16.80 10.32 -10.06
C SER A 12 -17.59 9.22 -10.77
N VAL A 13 -17.64 8.04 -10.18
CA VAL A 13 -18.67 7.06 -10.47
C VAL A 13 -19.70 7.19 -9.36
N ALA A 14 -20.84 7.79 -9.72
CA ALA A 14 -22.03 7.76 -8.90
C ALA A 14 -22.49 6.30 -8.77
N LEU A 15 -22.09 5.63 -7.69
CA LEU A 15 -22.70 4.38 -7.28
C LEU A 15 -23.84 4.69 -6.33
N SER A 16 -25.04 4.33 -6.78
CA SER A 16 -26.26 4.23 -5.99
C SER A 16 -25.95 3.53 -4.67
N SER A 17 -26.14 4.27 -3.58
CA SER A 17 -25.90 3.82 -2.21
C SER A 17 -26.95 2.80 -1.78
N THR A 18 -26.68 1.54 -2.03
CA THR A 18 -27.15 0.51 -1.11
C THR A 18 -26.24 0.63 0.12
N LEU A 19 -26.84 0.97 1.27
CA LEU A 19 -26.16 0.93 2.57
C LEU A 19 -25.71 -0.51 2.86
N MET A 20 -24.59 -0.92 2.29
CA MET A 20 -23.89 -2.10 2.77
C MET A 20 -23.17 -1.71 4.06
N ALA A 21 -23.51 -2.38 5.15
CA ALA A 21 -22.83 -2.22 6.42
C ALA A 21 -21.33 -2.35 6.16
N LYS A 22 -20.57 -1.29 6.47
CA LYS A 22 -19.10 -1.31 6.37
C LYS A 22 -18.59 -2.51 7.16
N PRO A 23 -17.67 -3.32 6.60
CA PRO A 23 -17.08 -4.42 7.35
C PRO A 23 -16.40 -3.84 8.59
N ASN A 24 -17.01 -4.10 9.74
CA ASN A 24 -16.52 -3.63 11.02
C ASN A 24 -15.53 -4.70 11.51
N MET A 25 -14.25 -4.47 11.29
CA MET A 25 -13.25 -5.25 12.00
C MET A 25 -13.41 -4.91 13.48
N GLU A 26 -13.84 -5.89 14.27
CA GLU A 26 -14.12 -5.68 15.69
C GLU A 26 -12.93 -4.99 16.35
N LYS A 27 -13.17 -3.87 17.02
CA LYS A 27 -12.21 -3.16 17.86
C LYS A 27 -11.92 -3.96 19.15
N THR A 28 -11.64 -5.24 18.97
CA THR A 28 -11.27 -6.13 20.07
C THR A 28 -9.74 -6.09 20.25
N PRO A 29 -9.22 -6.33 21.47
CA PRO A 29 -7.79 -6.48 21.70
C PRO A 29 -7.15 -7.51 20.76
N GLU A 30 -7.90 -8.52 20.35
CA GLU A 30 -7.47 -9.56 19.42
C GLU A 30 -7.41 -9.07 17.97
N GLY A 31 -8.37 -8.24 17.54
CA GLY A 31 -8.33 -7.55 16.25
C GLY A 31 -7.15 -6.57 16.16
N MET A 32 -6.88 -5.84 17.23
CA MET A 32 -5.72 -4.95 17.31
C MET A 32 -4.40 -5.72 17.32
N LYS A 33 -4.33 -6.88 17.98
CA LYS A 33 -3.16 -7.77 17.96
C LYS A 33 -2.93 -8.36 16.56
N LYS A 34 -4.00 -8.74 15.85
CA LYS A 34 -3.93 -9.16 14.43
C LYS A 34 -3.42 -8.04 13.53
N LEU A 35 -3.91 -6.82 13.70
CA LEU A 35 -3.38 -5.64 13.00
C LEU A 35 -1.89 -5.44 13.27
N ALA A 36 -1.44 -5.60 14.51
CA ALA A 36 -0.03 -5.48 14.87
C ALA A 36 0.86 -6.55 14.23
N THR A 37 0.34 -7.76 13.98
CA THR A 37 1.09 -8.83 13.31
C THR A 37 1.15 -8.68 11.79
N MET A 38 0.27 -7.86 11.20
CA MET A 38 0.28 -7.56 9.75
C MET A 38 1.29 -6.48 9.37
N ALA A 39 1.99 -5.98 10.35
CA ALA A 39 2.86 -4.83 10.26
C ALA A 39 4.18 -5.10 9.53
N GLY A 40 4.50 -4.26 8.57
CA GLY A 40 5.89 -4.00 8.14
C GLY A 40 6.59 -5.06 7.30
N ASP A 41 6.01 -6.24 7.12
CA ASP A 41 6.51 -7.23 6.17
C ASP A 41 5.62 -7.20 4.92
N MET A 42 6.21 -7.02 3.75
CA MET A 42 5.48 -7.09 2.48
C MET A 42 4.86 -8.45 2.23
N GLY A 43 5.08 -9.40 3.15
CA GLY A 43 4.51 -10.72 3.16
C GLY A 43 5.02 -11.63 2.03
N PRO A 44 4.75 -12.94 2.13
CA PRO A 44 5.22 -13.92 1.14
C PRO A 44 4.52 -13.80 -0.22
N TYR A 45 3.40 -13.09 -0.29
CA TYR A 45 2.60 -12.90 -1.51
C TYR A 45 2.88 -11.60 -2.24
N PHE A 46 3.83 -10.82 -1.76
CA PHE A 46 4.36 -9.70 -2.51
C PHE A 46 5.10 -10.22 -3.75
N ARG A 47 4.61 -9.88 -4.93
CA ARG A 47 5.15 -10.35 -6.22
C ARG A 47 6.13 -9.38 -6.87
N GLY A 48 6.40 -8.25 -6.25
CA GLY A 48 7.54 -7.41 -6.61
C GLY A 48 8.84 -8.06 -6.14
N LYS A 49 9.95 -7.71 -6.78
CA LYS A 49 11.25 -8.08 -6.25
C LYS A 49 11.49 -7.31 -4.97
N LYS A 50 11.72 -8.01 -3.85
CA LYS A 50 11.94 -7.38 -2.53
C LYS A 50 13.10 -6.38 -2.56
N GLU A 51 14.11 -6.65 -3.36
CA GLU A 51 15.27 -5.78 -3.56
C GLU A 51 14.94 -4.48 -4.31
N ASP A 52 13.84 -4.42 -5.05
CA ASP A 52 13.41 -3.21 -5.76
C ASP A 52 12.70 -2.20 -4.84
N PHE A 53 12.29 -2.65 -3.66
CA PHE A 53 11.59 -1.82 -2.69
C PHE A 53 12.51 -1.53 -1.50
N PRO A 54 12.67 -0.26 -1.10
CA PRO A 54 13.37 0.05 0.13
C PRO A 54 12.62 -0.53 1.32
N LYS A 55 13.35 -0.95 2.35
CA LYS A 55 12.75 -1.31 3.64
C LYS A 55 11.97 -0.09 4.15
N ASP A 56 10.74 -0.32 4.59
CA ASP A 56 9.89 0.75 5.13
C ASP A 56 9.63 1.91 4.15
N TYR A 57 9.33 1.60 2.88
CA TYR A 57 9.06 2.64 1.87
C TYR A 57 7.74 3.41 2.08
N PHE A 58 6.82 2.87 2.86
CA PHE A 58 5.68 3.63 3.35
C PHE A 58 6.10 4.52 4.53
N LEU A 59 5.44 5.67 4.67
CA LEU A 59 5.61 6.52 5.85
C LEU A 59 5.17 5.80 7.13
N VAL A 60 4.09 5.00 7.02
CA VAL A 60 3.60 4.09 8.05
C VAL A 60 3.61 2.68 7.48
N SER A 61 4.69 1.95 7.74
CA SER A 61 4.90 0.61 7.19
C SER A 61 4.16 -0.48 7.94
N GLN A 62 3.86 -0.23 9.21
CA GLN A 62 3.25 -1.23 10.08
C GLN A 62 1.71 -1.21 10.00
N ASN A 63 1.10 -2.37 10.05
CA ASN A 63 -0.36 -2.56 10.12
C ASN A 63 -1.15 -2.17 8.86
N LEU A 64 -0.51 -1.99 7.71
CA LEU A 64 -1.18 -1.76 6.44
C LEU A 64 -1.06 -3.00 5.54
N PRO A 65 -2.15 -3.78 5.35
CA PRO A 65 -2.10 -5.04 4.62
C PRO A 65 -2.07 -4.86 3.10
N TYR A 66 -1.37 -5.75 2.40
CA TYR A 66 -1.31 -5.81 0.92
C TYR A 66 -2.48 -6.63 0.35
N LEU A 67 -3.69 -6.11 0.44
CA LEU A 67 -4.93 -6.82 0.15
C LEU A 67 -5.03 -7.30 -1.30
N VAL A 68 -4.61 -6.48 -2.27
CA VAL A 68 -4.68 -6.86 -3.69
C VAL A 68 -3.77 -8.05 -3.99
N GLY A 69 -2.55 -8.05 -3.46
CA GLY A 69 -1.62 -9.16 -3.62
C GLY A 69 -2.15 -10.43 -2.96
N THR A 70 -2.68 -10.32 -1.75
CA THR A 70 -3.28 -11.45 -1.04
C THR A 70 -4.48 -12.02 -1.79
N ALA A 71 -5.39 -11.19 -2.28
CA ALA A 71 -6.57 -11.63 -3.02
C ALA A 71 -6.22 -12.36 -4.32
N LEU A 72 -5.13 -11.97 -5.00
CA LEU A 72 -4.75 -12.53 -6.29
C LEU A 72 -3.81 -13.74 -6.19
N PHE A 73 -3.02 -13.85 -5.12
CA PHE A 73 -1.88 -14.77 -5.10
C PHE A 73 -1.78 -15.65 -3.85
N HIS A 74 -2.64 -15.45 -2.85
CA HIS A 74 -2.67 -16.34 -1.71
C HIS A 74 -3.13 -17.73 -2.14
N PRO A 75 -2.50 -18.84 -1.67
CA PRO A 75 -2.92 -20.21 -2.04
C PRO A 75 -4.39 -20.50 -1.75
N GLU A 76 -4.94 -19.90 -0.71
CA GLU A 76 -6.35 -20.06 -0.31
C GLU A 76 -7.25 -18.93 -0.82
N SER A 77 -6.81 -18.14 -1.82
CA SER A 77 -7.60 -17.03 -2.38
C SER A 77 -8.96 -17.46 -2.94
N ASP A 78 -9.09 -18.70 -3.37
CA ASP A 78 -10.36 -19.27 -3.85
C ASP A 78 -11.45 -19.26 -2.76
N THR A 79 -11.07 -19.27 -1.48
CA THR A 79 -12.01 -19.16 -0.35
C THR A 79 -12.74 -17.81 -0.30
N LEU A 80 -12.21 -16.79 -0.97
CA LEU A 80 -12.85 -15.48 -1.12
C LEU A 80 -14.09 -15.56 -2.03
N LYS A 81 -14.21 -16.58 -2.89
CA LYS A 81 -15.32 -16.75 -3.84
C LYS A 81 -15.60 -15.47 -4.62
N LEU A 82 -14.55 -14.83 -5.13
CA LEU A 82 -14.67 -13.59 -5.89
C LEU A 82 -15.50 -13.82 -7.15
N SER A 83 -16.40 -12.88 -7.45
CA SER A 83 -17.07 -12.89 -8.76
C SER A 83 -16.05 -12.56 -9.86
N LYS A 84 -16.41 -12.84 -11.10
CA LYS A 84 -15.58 -12.52 -12.26
C LYS A 84 -15.28 -11.01 -12.32
N GLU A 85 -16.28 -10.19 -12.07
CA GLU A 85 -16.17 -8.73 -12.06
C GLU A 85 -15.25 -8.23 -10.92
N GLN A 86 -15.35 -8.86 -9.75
CA GLN A 86 -14.43 -8.55 -8.62
C GLN A 86 -13.00 -8.92 -8.98
N LEU A 87 -12.77 -10.11 -9.55
CA LEU A 87 -11.44 -10.56 -9.96
C LEU A 87 -10.84 -9.63 -11.02
N GLU A 88 -11.61 -9.23 -12.04
CA GLU A 88 -11.18 -8.28 -13.07
C GLU A 88 -10.75 -6.95 -12.43
N LYS A 89 -11.51 -6.44 -11.46
CA LYS A 89 -11.16 -5.22 -10.72
C LYS A 89 -9.85 -5.35 -9.94
N PHE A 90 -9.61 -6.48 -9.28
CA PHE A 90 -8.32 -6.73 -8.60
C PHE A 90 -7.15 -6.76 -9.58
N VAL A 91 -7.33 -7.40 -10.73
CA VAL A 91 -6.31 -7.44 -11.79
C VAL A 91 -6.00 -6.05 -12.32
N ASP A 92 -7.01 -5.22 -12.54
CA ASP A 92 -6.84 -3.84 -13.02
C ASP A 92 -6.19 -2.95 -11.97
N MET A 93 -6.58 -3.08 -10.70
CA MET A 93 -5.89 -2.40 -9.58
C MET A 93 -4.40 -2.76 -9.55
N LYS A 94 -4.07 -4.04 -9.66
CA LYS A 94 -2.67 -4.48 -9.74
C LYS A 94 -1.92 -3.83 -10.89
N LYS A 95 -2.51 -3.84 -12.11
CA LYS A 95 -1.88 -3.26 -13.31
C LYS A 95 -1.62 -1.77 -13.17
N THR A 96 -2.47 -1.05 -12.44
CA THR A 96 -2.37 0.40 -12.25
C THR A 96 -1.42 0.75 -11.10
N ILE A 97 -1.55 0.08 -9.96
CA ILE A 97 -0.84 0.45 -8.72
C ILE A 97 0.62 0.01 -8.74
N VAL A 98 0.89 -1.23 -9.19
CA VAL A 98 2.24 -1.80 -9.07
C VAL A 98 3.30 -1.02 -9.85
N PRO A 99 3.11 -0.61 -11.11
CA PRO A 99 4.13 0.15 -11.82
C PRO A 99 4.43 1.51 -11.20
N VAL A 100 3.38 2.21 -10.71
CA VAL A 100 3.52 3.51 -10.06
C VAL A 100 4.29 3.36 -8.74
N SER A 101 3.89 2.40 -7.91
CA SER A 101 4.55 2.13 -6.63
C SER A 101 6.02 1.71 -6.83
N ALA A 102 6.30 0.87 -7.82
CA ALA A 102 7.67 0.45 -8.14
C ALA A 102 8.56 1.63 -8.60
N LYS A 103 8.00 2.56 -9.37
CA LYS A 103 8.71 3.77 -9.79
C LYS A 103 9.05 4.65 -8.58
N LEU A 104 8.07 4.92 -7.71
CA LEU A 104 8.27 5.74 -6.51
C LEU A 104 9.23 5.07 -5.52
N ALA A 105 9.15 3.76 -5.35
CA ALA A 105 10.07 3.00 -4.52
C ALA A 105 11.53 3.12 -5.01
N LYS A 106 11.76 3.06 -6.32
CA LYS A 106 13.09 3.28 -6.90
C LYS A 106 13.60 4.70 -6.65
N GLU A 107 12.74 5.69 -6.74
CA GLU A 107 13.08 7.08 -6.46
C GLU A 107 13.46 7.27 -4.98
N VAL A 108 12.67 6.73 -4.05
CA VAL A 108 13.01 6.74 -2.62
C VAL A 108 14.36 6.09 -2.36
N LYS A 109 14.60 4.90 -2.92
CA LYS A 109 15.86 4.18 -2.77
C LYS A 109 17.08 4.98 -3.27
N ALA A 110 16.92 5.68 -4.40
CA ALA A 110 17.98 6.54 -4.94
C ALA A 110 18.27 7.74 -4.02
N LEU A 111 17.23 8.40 -3.49
CA LEU A 111 17.37 9.52 -2.56
C LEU A 111 17.96 9.08 -1.21
N GLU A 112 17.57 7.92 -0.70
CA GLU A 112 18.13 7.35 0.53
C GLU A 112 19.63 7.02 0.36
N LEU A 113 20.01 6.51 -0.81
CA LEU A 113 21.41 6.26 -1.12
C LEU A 113 22.23 7.56 -1.22
N GLU A 114 21.67 8.59 -1.87
CA GLU A 114 22.29 9.93 -1.95
C GLU A 114 22.46 10.54 -0.56
N LEU A 115 21.42 10.43 0.30
CA LEU A 115 21.47 10.89 1.68
C LEU A 115 22.58 10.18 2.47
N ALA A 116 22.63 8.85 2.39
CA ALA A 116 23.64 8.05 3.07
C ALA A 116 25.06 8.39 2.59
N LYS A 117 25.25 8.51 1.27
CA LYS A 117 26.55 8.92 0.69
C LYS A 117 26.96 10.31 1.16
N GLY A 118 26.05 11.26 1.10
CA GLY A 118 26.30 12.64 1.53
C GLY A 118 26.71 12.73 3.00
N SER A 119 26.02 11.97 3.87
CA SER A 119 26.25 12.01 5.32
C SER A 119 27.48 11.20 5.75
N VAL A 120 27.66 9.96 5.24
CA VAL A 120 28.65 9.01 5.76
C VAL A 120 29.98 9.10 5.01
N ILE A 121 29.94 9.30 3.67
CA ILE A 121 31.13 9.28 2.84
C ILE A 121 31.68 10.70 2.60
N GLU A 122 30.80 11.62 2.23
CA GLU A 122 31.18 12.98 1.82
C GLU A 122 31.21 13.97 3.00
N ASN A 123 30.79 13.53 4.18
CA ASN A 123 30.76 14.35 5.42
C ASN A 123 30.12 15.73 5.18
N LYS A 124 29.02 15.78 4.41
CA LYS A 124 28.27 17.01 4.14
C LYS A 124 27.67 17.58 5.42
N ASN A 125 27.54 18.88 5.47
CA ASN A 125 26.80 19.53 6.55
C ASN A 125 25.36 18.98 6.62
N PRO A 126 24.87 18.51 7.78
CA PRO A 126 23.53 17.95 7.92
C PRO A 126 22.42 18.86 7.35
N LYS A 127 22.52 20.17 7.50
CA LYS A 127 21.53 21.12 6.96
C LYS A 127 21.41 21.06 5.44
N SER A 128 22.51 20.75 4.73
CA SER A 128 22.47 20.62 3.25
C SER A 128 21.77 19.34 2.78
N LEU A 129 21.47 18.43 3.70
CA LEU A 129 20.81 17.14 3.41
C LEU A 129 19.32 17.17 3.80
N HIS A 130 18.82 18.22 4.46
CA HIS A 130 17.43 18.31 4.91
C HIS A 130 16.44 18.23 3.75
N ASP A 131 16.73 18.88 2.62
CA ASP A 131 15.86 18.83 1.43
C ASP A 131 15.71 17.40 0.87
N LEU A 132 16.73 16.54 1.03
CA LEU A 132 16.62 15.12 0.64
C LEU A 132 15.67 14.37 1.59
N VAL A 133 15.75 14.65 2.89
CA VAL A 133 14.85 14.07 3.89
C VAL A 133 13.41 14.46 3.59
N ASP A 134 13.16 15.74 3.32
CA ASP A 134 11.81 16.23 2.99
C ASP A 134 11.25 15.60 1.71
N LYS A 135 12.08 15.44 0.68
CA LYS A 135 11.69 14.74 -0.56
C LYS A 135 11.33 13.28 -0.31
N ILE A 136 12.16 12.56 0.46
CA ILE A 136 11.90 11.16 0.83
C ILE A 136 10.58 11.07 1.61
N ALA A 137 10.38 11.94 2.59
CA ALA A 137 9.16 11.98 3.41
C ALA A 137 7.91 12.27 2.56
N ALA A 138 7.98 13.20 1.62
CA ALA A 138 6.89 13.53 0.71
C ALA A 138 6.49 12.32 -0.15
N ILE A 139 7.46 11.64 -0.77
CA ILE A 139 7.18 10.46 -1.60
C ILE A 139 6.58 9.34 -0.75
N LYS A 140 7.16 9.03 0.41
CA LYS A 140 6.63 8.01 1.34
C LYS A 140 5.21 8.35 1.81
N SER A 141 4.93 9.63 2.06
CA SER A 141 3.59 10.12 2.42
C SER A 141 2.59 9.84 1.30
N ASP A 142 2.92 10.18 0.06
CA ASP A 142 2.03 9.98 -1.08
C ASP A 142 1.79 8.49 -1.37
N MET A 143 2.81 7.66 -1.26
CA MET A 143 2.68 6.20 -1.36
C MET A 143 1.76 5.64 -0.28
N THR A 144 1.88 6.12 0.96
CA THR A 144 1.05 5.70 2.09
C THR A 144 -0.42 6.08 1.87
N LYS A 145 -0.69 7.31 1.41
CA LYS A 145 -2.05 7.76 1.08
C LYS A 145 -2.67 6.91 -0.03
N ALA A 146 -1.92 6.68 -1.12
CA ALA A 146 -2.38 5.82 -2.22
C ALA A 146 -2.68 4.39 -1.75
N HIS A 147 -1.91 3.87 -0.77
CA HIS A 147 -2.17 2.56 -0.18
C HIS A 147 -3.45 2.53 0.66
N LEU A 148 -3.72 3.59 1.43
CA LEU A 148 -4.98 3.73 2.16
C LEU A 148 -6.19 3.79 1.21
N ASP A 149 -6.08 4.53 0.10
CA ASP A 149 -7.11 4.59 -0.93
C ASP A 149 -7.35 3.22 -1.57
N CYS A 150 -6.27 2.46 -1.79
CA CYS A 150 -6.35 1.08 -2.26
C CYS A 150 -7.11 0.18 -1.28
N ILE A 151 -6.79 0.23 0.02
CA ILE A 151 -7.49 -0.52 1.05
C ILE A 151 -8.98 -0.15 1.07
N HIS A 152 -9.29 1.14 1.02
CA HIS A 152 -10.68 1.62 0.98
C HIS A 152 -11.44 1.10 -0.25
N THR A 153 -10.79 1.12 -1.42
CA THR A 153 -11.36 0.59 -2.66
C THR A 153 -11.66 -0.90 -2.54
N VAL A 154 -10.73 -1.69 -1.97
CA VAL A 154 -10.95 -3.13 -1.71
C VAL A 154 -12.11 -3.36 -0.76
N GLN A 155 -12.24 -2.55 0.30
CA GLN A 155 -13.39 -2.62 1.21
C GLN A 155 -14.73 -2.39 0.52
N GLY A 156 -14.78 -1.43 -0.42
CA GLY A 156 -15.98 -1.14 -1.20
C GLY A 156 -16.31 -2.19 -2.27
N LEU A 157 -15.33 -2.96 -2.70
CA LEU A 157 -15.47 -3.98 -3.74
C LEU A 157 -16.00 -5.32 -3.19
N LEU A 158 -15.74 -5.62 -1.93
CA LEU A 158 -16.01 -6.89 -1.30
C LEU A 158 -17.23 -6.84 -0.37
N SER A 159 -17.92 -7.98 -0.22
CA SER A 159 -18.85 -8.16 0.88
C SER A 159 -18.11 -8.16 2.23
N ALA A 160 -18.83 -7.93 3.33
CA ALA A 160 -18.24 -7.99 4.67
C ALA A 160 -17.58 -9.35 4.96
N GLU A 161 -18.19 -10.44 4.53
CA GLU A 161 -17.67 -11.79 4.71
C GLU A 161 -16.37 -12.00 3.89
N GLN A 162 -16.38 -11.60 2.62
CA GLN A 162 -15.20 -11.67 1.76
C GLN A 162 -14.04 -10.83 2.32
N PHE A 163 -14.33 -9.62 2.78
CA PHE A 163 -13.32 -8.74 3.35
C PHE A 163 -12.73 -9.32 4.64
N ASN A 164 -13.56 -9.84 5.55
CA ASN A 164 -13.09 -10.50 6.76
C ASN A 164 -12.22 -11.73 6.45
N THR A 165 -12.58 -12.50 5.45
CA THR A 165 -11.79 -13.63 4.98
C THR A 165 -10.44 -13.16 4.42
N LEU A 166 -10.44 -12.11 3.59
CA LEU A 166 -9.22 -11.54 3.03
C LEU A 166 -8.27 -11.02 4.12
N ILE A 167 -8.80 -10.36 5.15
CA ILE A 167 -8.00 -9.92 6.30
C ILE A 167 -7.40 -11.10 7.06
N LYS A 168 -8.14 -12.20 7.24
CA LYS A 168 -7.59 -13.41 7.85
C LYS A 168 -6.45 -13.97 7.02
N LEU A 169 -6.62 -14.10 5.69
CA LEU A 169 -5.56 -14.56 4.80
C LEU A 169 -4.33 -13.66 4.84
N ALA A 170 -4.51 -12.34 4.89
CA ALA A 170 -3.41 -11.39 4.97
C ALA A 170 -2.68 -11.40 6.33
N SER A 171 -3.30 -11.90 7.40
CA SER A 171 -2.74 -11.95 8.75
C SER A 171 -2.04 -13.28 9.10
N HIS A 172 -2.19 -14.31 8.27
CA HIS A 172 -1.47 -15.57 8.45
C HIS A 172 -0.07 -15.46 7.83
N LYS A 173 0.94 -15.43 8.69
CA LYS A 173 2.36 -15.58 8.34
C LYS A 173 2.76 -17.04 8.34
#